data_696b925a8abf975604be7dc1a656ade8
#
_entry.id   696b925a8abf975604be7dc1a656ade8
#
_cell.length_a   1.000
_cell.length_b   1.000
_cell.length_c   1.000
_cell.angle_alpha   90.00
_cell.angle_beta   90.00
_cell.angle_gamma   90.00
#
_symmetry.space_group_name_H-M   'P 1'
#
loop_
_entity.id
_entity.type
_entity.pdbx_description
1 polymer ?
#
loop_
_entity_poly.entity_id
_entity_poly.type
_entity_poly.pdbx_seq_one_letter_code
_entity_poly.pdbx_strand_id
1 'polypeptide(L)'
;MDIPGVADGLQIQAVPDMDFTSDPYLPGNVMSLLQSGQFDKNIEVIFGNNADEGIFVTGPQTNGFTEWDEYRETFEIEGTAMLFGIANKSDITNEDVEKMSELVSYYVGSIDNINKEHQQGIIDMFTDASFQYCTHETINYLVQYGVTVYQYILTYEGKYSFSTLDGVPVGTGVTHGDDLFYLWDMPYLTDLGYNIGKI
;
A
#
# COMPACT_ATOMS: atom_id res chain seq x y z
N MET A 1 18.33 -12.34 -8.07
CA MET A 1 18.94 -11.09 -7.54
C MET A 1 17.93 -10.57 -6.55
N ASP A 2 18.17 -10.85 -5.27
CA ASP A 2 17.25 -10.44 -4.22
C ASP A 2 17.43 -8.94 -3.98
N ILE A 3 16.38 -8.16 -4.17
CA ILE A 3 16.38 -6.73 -3.86
C ILE A 3 15.93 -6.62 -2.40
N PRO A 4 16.81 -6.23 -1.47
CA PRO A 4 16.45 -6.11 -0.06
C PRO A 4 15.28 -5.12 0.13
N GLY A 5 14.32 -5.50 0.96
CA GLY A 5 13.17 -4.64 1.30
C GLY A 5 11.99 -4.68 0.34
N VAL A 6 12.03 -5.52 -0.69
CA VAL A 6 10.87 -5.78 -1.56
C VAL A 6 10.25 -7.11 -1.15
N ALA A 7 8.97 -7.12 -0.86
CA ALA A 7 8.23 -8.36 -0.60
C ALA A 7 8.39 -9.31 -1.80
N ASP A 8 8.50 -10.61 -1.52
CA ASP A 8 8.56 -11.63 -2.56
C ASP A 8 7.39 -11.46 -3.54
N GLY A 9 7.69 -11.17 -4.80
CA GLY A 9 6.70 -10.91 -5.84
C GLY A 9 6.63 -9.46 -6.36
N LEU A 10 7.16 -8.47 -5.64
CA LEU A 10 7.21 -7.07 -6.09
C LEU A 10 8.62 -6.63 -6.54
N GLN A 11 9.38 -7.52 -7.15
CA GLN A 11 10.75 -7.25 -7.56
C GLN A 11 10.88 -6.41 -8.84
N ILE A 12 9.77 -6.13 -9.53
CA ILE A 12 9.76 -5.31 -10.76
C ILE A 12 9.01 -4.04 -10.46
N GLN A 13 9.73 -2.93 -10.37
CA GLN A 13 9.17 -1.60 -10.16
C GLN A 13 9.63 -0.65 -11.25
N ALA A 14 8.84 0.38 -11.54
CA ALA A 14 9.24 1.47 -12.41
C ALA A 14 10.37 2.27 -11.74
N VAL A 15 11.48 2.39 -12.43
CA VAL A 15 12.65 3.18 -11.98
C VAL A 15 13.00 4.22 -13.04
N PRO A 16 13.61 5.35 -12.65
CA PRO A 16 14.16 6.28 -13.62
C PRO A 16 15.11 5.58 -14.59
N ASP A 17 14.90 5.78 -15.88
CA ASP A 17 15.64 5.08 -16.96
C ASP A 17 16.61 5.99 -17.72
N MET A 18 16.86 7.20 -17.21
CA MET A 18 17.76 8.19 -17.81
C MET A 18 19.20 7.68 -18.03
N ASP A 19 19.64 6.72 -17.23
CA ASP A 19 20.98 6.13 -17.34
C ASP A 19 21.06 4.99 -18.35
N PHE A 20 19.91 4.52 -18.85
CA PHE A 20 19.82 3.35 -19.73
C PHE A 20 19.46 3.70 -21.19
N THR A 21 18.95 4.92 -21.45
CA THR A 21 18.51 5.36 -22.77
C THR A 21 18.69 6.85 -22.97
N SER A 22 18.88 7.28 -24.24
CA SER A 22 18.89 8.70 -24.62
C SER A 22 17.49 9.30 -24.76
N ASP A 23 16.43 8.47 -24.71
CA ASP A 23 15.03 8.89 -24.75
C ASP A 23 14.29 8.18 -23.59
N PRO A 24 14.46 8.66 -22.36
CA PRO A 24 13.91 8.02 -21.18
C PRO A 24 12.40 8.22 -21.07
N TYR A 25 11.68 7.15 -20.70
CA TYR A 25 10.27 7.23 -20.35
C TYR A 25 10.08 7.94 -18.99
N LEU A 26 10.94 7.65 -18.03
CA LEU A 26 10.96 8.29 -16.70
C LEU A 26 12.30 9.03 -16.51
N PRO A 27 12.39 10.32 -16.92
CA PRO A 27 13.66 11.04 -17.01
C PRO A 27 14.20 11.55 -15.67
N GLY A 28 13.66 11.10 -14.56
CA GLY A 28 14.12 11.52 -13.25
C GLY A 28 13.30 10.95 -12.09
N ASN A 29 13.66 11.39 -10.89
CA ASN A 29 12.91 11.05 -9.69
C ASN A 29 11.46 11.57 -9.78
N VAL A 30 10.48 10.71 -9.53
CA VAL A 30 9.04 11.01 -9.68
C VAL A 30 8.64 12.25 -8.87
N MET A 31 9.08 12.36 -7.62
CA MET A 31 8.76 13.52 -6.78
C MET A 31 9.32 14.82 -7.35
N SER A 32 10.55 14.79 -7.86
CA SER A 32 11.16 15.95 -8.51
C SER A 32 10.42 16.39 -9.76
N LEU A 33 9.94 15.42 -10.56
CA LEU A 33 9.14 15.69 -11.75
C LEU A 33 7.78 16.29 -11.40
N LEU A 34 7.10 15.76 -10.38
CA LEU A 34 5.85 16.29 -9.86
C LEU A 34 6.03 17.71 -9.31
N GLN A 35 7.03 17.94 -8.45
CA GLN A 35 7.33 19.24 -7.84
C GLN A 35 7.66 20.31 -8.88
N SER A 36 8.31 19.94 -9.95
CA SER A 36 8.69 20.86 -11.05
C SER A 36 7.63 20.98 -12.14
N GLY A 37 6.52 20.22 -12.06
CA GLY A 37 5.45 20.22 -13.07
C GLY A 37 5.88 19.67 -14.42
N GLN A 38 6.83 18.73 -14.46
CA GLN A 38 7.35 18.10 -15.69
C GLN A 38 6.49 16.88 -16.06
N PHE A 39 5.22 17.11 -16.36
CA PHE A 39 4.25 16.12 -16.84
C PHE A 39 3.22 16.79 -17.76
N ASP A 40 2.46 16.00 -18.50
CA ASP A 40 1.39 16.52 -19.33
C ASP A 40 0.25 17.07 -18.46
N LYS A 41 -0.11 18.33 -18.67
CA LYS A 41 -1.15 19.04 -17.91
C LYS A 41 -2.51 19.05 -18.61
N ASN A 42 -2.56 18.52 -19.85
CA ASN A 42 -3.78 18.47 -20.64
C ASN A 42 -4.50 17.13 -20.53
N ILE A 43 -4.37 16.49 -19.37
CA ILE A 43 -5.03 15.24 -19.04
C ILE A 43 -6.05 15.42 -17.93
N GLU A 44 -6.99 14.52 -17.86
CA GLU A 44 -7.86 14.33 -16.70
C GLU A 44 -7.48 13.00 -16.06
N VAL A 45 -7.44 12.95 -14.74
CA VAL A 45 -6.96 11.78 -13.99
C VAL A 45 -8.01 11.35 -12.99
N ILE A 46 -8.18 10.04 -12.84
CA ILE A 46 -8.96 9.45 -11.76
C ILE A 46 -8.00 8.65 -10.89
N PHE A 47 -7.94 8.97 -9.60
CA PHE A 47 -7.23 8.20 -8.59
C PHE A 47 -8.21 7.44 -7.72
N GLY A 48 -7.93 6.16 -7.48
CA GLY A 48 -8.72 5.32 -6.60
C GLY A 48 -7.88 4.64 -5.54
N ASN A 49 -8.45 4.52 -4.36
CA ASN A 49 -7.93 3.67 -3.28
C ASN A 49 -9.09 2.85 -2.71
N ASN A 50 -8.74 1.72 -2.10
CA ASN A 50 -9.67 0.94 -1.31
C ASN A 50 -9.61 1.36 0.16
N ALA A 51 -10.69 1.15 0.91
CA ALA A 51 -10.76 1.63 2.30
C ALA A 51 -9.71 0.97 3.20
N ASP A 52 -9.42 -0.29 2.97
CA ASP A 52 -8.59 -1.12 3.83
C ASP A 52 -7.38 -1.71 3.07
N GLU A 53 -6.68 -0.87 2.29
CA GLU A 53 -5.50 -1.26 1.51
C GLU A 53 -4.44 -1.98 2.36
N GLY A 54 -4.33 -1.59 3.63
CA GLY A 54 -3.39 -2.15 4.59
C GLY A 54 -3.57 -3.64 4.88
N ILE A 55 -4.71 -4.24 4.51
CA ILE A 55 -4.91 -5.69 4.59
C ILE A 55 -3.87 -6.43 3.75
N PHE A 56 -3.56 -5.92 2.55
CA PHE A 56 -2.53 -6.46 1.66
C PHE A 56 -1.15 -6.57 2.33
N VAL A 57 -0.86 -5.67 3.25
CA VAL A 57 0.40 -5.67 4.01
C VAL A 57 0.29 -6.53 5.27
N THR A 58 -0.75 -6.29 6.08
CA THR A 58 -0.87 -6.89 7.41
C THR A 58 -1.35 -8.34 7.38
N GLY A 59 -2.14 -8.72 6.37
CA GLY A 59 -2.64 -10.07 6.22
C GLY A 59 -1.53 -11.12 6.15
N PRO A 60 -0.59 -11.02 5.18
CA PRO A 60 0.54 -11.95 5.11
C PRO A 60 1.43 -11.93 6.34
N GLN A 61 1.69 -10.75 6.93
CA GLN A 61 2.56 -10.58 8.10
C GLN A 61 1.99 -11.25 9.36
N THR A 62 0.69 -11.40 9.45
CA THR A 62 -0.01 -12.00 10.60
C THR A 62 -0.59 -13.38 10.29
N ASN A 63 -0.20 -14.00 9.18
CA ASN A 63 -0.75 -15.26 8.71
C ASN A 63 -2.29 -15.24 8.69
N GLY A 64 -2.86 -14.27 7.97
CA GLY A 64 -4.30 -14.09 7.87
C GLY A 64 -4.98 -13.66 9.18
N PHE A 65 -4.32 -12.80 9.95
CA PHE A 65 -4.78 -12.27 11.24
C PHE A 65 -4.89 -13.31 12.37
N THR A 66 -4.04 -14.32 12.34
CA THR A 66 -3.98 -15.36 13.38
C THR A 66 -2.76 -15.28 14.28
N GLU A 67 -1.64 -14.75 13.80
CA GLU A 67 -0.33 -14.77 14.47
C GLU A 67 0.11 -13.36 14.93
N TRP A 68 -0.73 -12.73 15.76
CA TRP A 68 -0.49 -11.36 16.25
C TRP A 68 0.67 -11.24 17.23
N ASP A 69 0.88 -12.23 18.09
CA ASP A 69 1.94 -12.16 19.12
C ASP A 69 3.32 -12.21 18.48
N GLU A 70 3.53 -13.08 17.49
CA GLU A 70 4.77 -13.15 16.73
C GLU A 70 5.01 -11.86 15.93
N TYR A 71 3.96 -11.35 15.29
CA TYR A 71 4.03 -10.10 14.55
C TYR A 71 4.41 -8.92 15.46
N ARG A 72 3.81 -8.81 16.64
CA ARG A 72 4.13 -7.75 17.61
C ARG A 72 5.59 -7.78 18.05
N GLU A 73 6.16 -8.97 18.29
CA GLU A 73 7.55 -9.11 18.71
C GLU A 73 8.55 -8.55 17.68
N THR A 74 8.21 -8.63 16.41
CA THR A 74 9.06 -8.16 15.32
C THR A 74 8.66 -6.77 14.79
N PHE A 75 7.49 -6.28 15.14
CA PHE A 75 6.85 -5.11 14.54
C PHE A 75 7.70 -3.84 14.58
N GLU A 76 8.39 -3.57 15.69
CA GLU A 76 9.21 -2.36 15.81
C GLU A 76 10.27 -2.27 14.71
N ILE A 77 10.88 -3.39 14.36
CA ILE A 77 11.92 -3.43 13.31
C ILE A 77 11.31 -3.65 11.93
N GLU A 78 10.46 -4.67 11.79
CA GLU A 78 9.87 -5.03 10.49
C GLU A 78 8.91 -3.94 9.98
N GLY A 79 8.03 -3.45 10.86
CA GLY A 79 7.10 -2.37 10.54
C GLY A 79 7.83 -1.06 10.20
N THR A 80 8.88 -0.72 10.96
CA THR A 80 9.71 0.46 10.67
C THR A 80 10.39 0.33 9.31
N ALA A 81 11.04 -0.80 9.04
CA ALA A 81 11.68 -1.06 7.75
C ALA A 81 10.69 -0.92 6.59
N MET A 82 9.51 -1.49 6.74
CA MET A 82 8.48 -1.50 5.71
C MET A 82 7.87 -0.11 5.47
N LEU A 83 7.43 0.59 6.52
CA LEU A 83 6.75 1.88 6.40
C LEU A 83 7.69 3.00 5.94
N PHE A 84 8.96 2.94 6.32
CA PHE A 84 9.94 3.96 5.94
C PHE A 84 10.80 3.56 4.74
N GLY A 85 10.53 2.41 4.12
CA GLY A 85 11.24 1.95 2.93
C GLY A 85 12.73 1.66 3.18
N ILE A 86 13.09 1.22 4.40
CA ILE A 86 14.47 0.93 4.79
C ILE A 86 14.83 -0.49 4.35
N ALA A 87 15.58 -0.59 3.28
CA ALA A 87 15.91 -1.88 2.67
C ALA A 87 16.79 -2.79 3.57
N ASN A 88 17.64 -2.19 4.39
CA ASN A 88 18.51 -2.93 5.28
C ASN A 88 18.20 -2.56 6.74
N LYS A 89 17.71 -3.51 7.51
CA LYS A 89 17.30 -3.31 8.90
C LYS A 89 18.40 -2.76 9.82
N SER A 90 19.66 -3.01 9.48
CA SER A 90 20.79 -2.41 10.21
C SER A 90 20.91 -0.90 10.04
N ASP A 91 20.20 -0.32 9.07
CA ASP A 91 20.22 1.11 8.78
C ASP A 91 19.10 1.86 9.52
N ILE A 92 18.21 1.13 10.23
CA ILE A 92 17.19 1.72 11.10
C ILE A 92 17.87 2.50 12.22
N THR A 93 17.51 3.77 12.33
CA THR A 93 18.03 4.68 13.35
C THR A 93 17.08 4.76 14.56
N ASN A 94 17.58 5.30 15.67
CA ASN A 94 16.72 5.59 16.83
C ASN A 94 15.59 6.57 16.47
N GLU A 95 15.85 7.53 15.57
CA GLU A 95 14.85 8.48 15.09
C GLU A 95 13.72 7.78 14.33
N ASP A 96 14.03 6.76 13.53
CA ASP A 96 13.02 5.97 12.82
C ASP A 96 12.13 5.18 13.80
N VAL A 97 12.74 4.60 14.83
CA VAL A 97 12.01 3.89 15.91
C VAL A 97 11.11 4.86 16.70
N GLU A 98 11.59 6.06 17.01
CA GLU A 98 10.79 7.09 17.68
C GLU A 98 9.59 7.51 16.81
N LYS A 99 9.78 7.76 15.52
CA LYS A 99 8.69 8.06 14.58
C LYS A 99 7.69 6.92 14.46
N MET A 100 8.19 5.68 14.43
CA MET A 100 7.30 4.50 14.41
C MET A 100 6.47 4.40 15.68
N SER A 101 7.07 4.67 16.84
CA SER A 101 6.36 4.71 18.12
C SER A 101 5.26 5.78 18.14
N GLU A 102 5.49 6.95 17.53
CA GLU A 102 4.49 8.01 17.39
C GLU A 102 3.32 7.55 16.49
N LEU A 103 3.61 6.89 15.36
CA LEU A 103 2.58 6.34 14.49
C LEU A 103 1.74 5.27 15.21
N VAL A 104 2.38 4.33 15.86
CA VAL A 104 1.69 3.29 16.66
C VAL A 104 0.83 3.92 17.75
N SER A 105 1.34 4.94 18.44
CA SER A 105 0.58 5.65 19.47
C SER A 105 -0.68 6.33 18.90
N TYR A 106 -0.58 6.88 17.69
CA TYR A 106 -1.70 7.54 17.02
C TYR A 106 -2.81 6.55 16.63
N TYR A 107 -2.45 5.41 15.99
CA TYR A 107 -3.44 4.48 15.45
C TYR A 107 -3.97 3.47 16.45
N VAL A 108 -3.12 2.98 17.36
CA VAL A 108 -3.49 1.90 18.30
C VAL A 108 -3.13 2.18 19.76
N GLY A 109 -2.53 3.31 20.07
CA GLY A 109 -2.20 3.76 21.42
C GLY A 109 -0.87 3.26 21.96
N SER A 110 -0.47 2.02 21.72
CA SER A 110 0.83 1.47 22.14
C SER A 110 1.22 0.23 21.34
N ILE A 111 2.49 -0.16 21.41
CA ILE A 111 3.00 -1.38 20.76
C ILE A 111 2.30 -2.64 21.31
N ASP A 112 1.88 -2.67 22.56
CA ASP A 112 1.15 -3.79 23.17
C ASP A 112 -0.23 -4.02 22.53
N ASN A 113 -0.76 -3.01 21.85
CA ASN A 113 -2.01 -3.05 21.12
C ASN A 113 -1.84 -3.54 19.66
N ILE A 114 -0.67 -4.00 19.29
CA ILE A 114 -0.48 -4.76 18.03
C ILE A 114 -1.08 -6.15 18.27
N ASN A 115 -2.38 -6.26 18.09
CA ASN A 115 -3.15 -7.46 18.37
C ASN A 115 -4.49 -7.44 17.62
N LYS A 116 -5.21 -8.55 17.70
CA LYS A 116 -6.49 -8.74 16.98
C LYS A 116 -7.56 -7.70 17.34
N GLU A 117 -7.59 -7.22 18.57
CA GLU A 117 -8.62 -6.26 19.03
C GLU A 117 -8.43 -4.89 18.38
N HIS A 118 -7.20 -4.56 18.00
CA HIS A 118 -6.83 -3.29 17.39
C HIS A 118 -6.44 -3.45 15.91
N GLN A 119 -6.77 -4.59 15.28
CA GLN A 119 -6.37 -4.88 13.90
C GLN A 119 -6.75 -3.77 12.91
N GLN A 120 -7.93 -3.14 13.07
CA GLN A 120 -8.35 -2.06 12.17
C GLN A 120 -7.39 -0.87 12.24
N GLY A 121 -6.96 -0.44 13.42
CA GLY A 121 -5.98 0.65 13.53
C GLY A 121 -4.65 0.33 12.87
N ILE A 122 -4.25 -0.94 12.85
CA ILE A 122 -3.02 -1.37 12.16
C ILE A 122 -3.24 -1.36 10.65
N ILE A 123 -4.40 -1.84 10.16
CA ILE A 123 -4.80 -1.76 8.76
C ILE A 123 -4.82 -0.30 8.31
N ASP A 124 -5.45 0.59 9.08
CA ASP A 124 -5.54 2.03 8.78
C ASP A 124 -4.15 2.67 8.68
N MET A 125 -3.25 2.35 9.60
CA MET A 125 -1.88 2.85 9.59
C MET A 125 -1.15 2.48 8.30
N PHE A 126 -1.24 1.22 7.86
CA PHE A 126 -0.61 0.80 6.60
C PHE A 126 -1.35 1.32 5.37
N THR A 127 -2.69 1.46 5.43
CA THR A 127 -3.49 2.09 4.38
C THR A 127 -3.02 3.51 4.13
N ASP A 128 -2.92 4.29 5.20
CA ASP A 128 -2.51 5.69 5.11
C ASP A 128 -1.07 5.83 4.65
N ALA A 129 -0.15 5.12 5.29
CA ALA A 129 1.28 5.29 5.04
C ALA A 129 1.71 4.75 3.67
N SER A 130 1.15 3.62 3.23
CA SER A 130 1.62 2.96 2.00
C SER A 130 0.83 3.36 0.74
N PHE A 131 -0.40 3.86 0.89
CA PHE A 131 -1.29 4.14 -0.25
C PHE A 131 -1.85 5.56 -0.23
N GLN A 132 -2.56 5.97 0.84
CA GLN A 132 -3.28 7.24 0.87
C GLN A 132 -2.35 8.45 0.81
N TYR A 133 -1.25 8.41 1.55
CA TYR A 133 -0.29 9.52 1.59
C TYR A 133 0.29 9.82 0.20
N CYS A 134 0.77 8.80 -0.49
CA CYS A 134 1.36 8.98 -1.82
C CYS A 134 0.32 9.46 -2.85
N THR A 135 -0.91 8.94 -2.76
CA THR A 135 -2.02 9.38 -3.60
C THR A 135 -2.35 10.85 -3.34
N HIS A 136 -2.45 11.24 -2.08
CA HIS A 136 -2.76 12.61 -1.68
C HIS A 136 -1.69 13.61 -2.16
N GLU A 137 -0.41 13.30 -1.92
CA GLU A 137 0.70 14.14 -2.37
C GLU A 137 0.71 14.29 -3.90
N THR A 138 0.50 13.19 -4.63
CA THR A 138 0.43 13.23 -6.10
C THR A 138 -0.71 14.12 -6.58
N ILE A 139 -1.90 13.97 -6.01
CA ILE A 139 -3.07 14.78 -6.35
C ILE A 139 -2.79 16.27 -6.10
N ASN A 140 -2.19 16.61 -4.95
CA ASN A 140 -1.86 18.00 -4.62
C ASN A 140 -0.96 18.64 -5.67
N TYR A 141 0.09 17.96 -6.12
CA TYR A 141 0.95 18.47 -7.18
C TYR A 141 0.20 18.61 -8.52
N LEU A 142 -0.57 17.62 -8.92
CA LEU A 142 -1.34 17.67 -10.17
C LEU A 142 -2.31 18.86 -10.17
N VAL A 143 -3.09 19.02 -9.11
CA VAL A 143 -4.04 20.13 -8.95
C VAL A 143 -3.34 21.47 -8.90
N GLN A 144 -2.19 21.59 -8.23
CA GLN A 144 -1.39 22.81 -8.20
C GLN A 144 -1.01 23.30 -9.62
N TYR A 145 -0.78 22.37 -10.53
CA TYR A 145 -0.45 22.67 -11.92
C TYR A 145 -1.68 22.70 -12.87
N GLY A 146 -2.89 22.66 -12.32
CA GLY A 146 -4.15 22.85 -13.07
C GLY A 146 -4.69 21.59 -13.74
N VAL A 147 -4.19 20.40 -13.39
CA VAL A 147 -4.76 19.13 -13.86
C VAL A 147 -6.10 18.89 -13.17
N THR A 148 -7.11 18.45 -13.94
CA THR A 148 -8.38 18.00 -13.38
C THR A 148 -8.22 16.60 -12.80
N VAL A 149 -8.47 16.48 -11.49
CA VAL A 149 -8.34 15.21 -10.79
C VAL A 149 -9.68 14.84 -10.14
N TYR A 150 -10.10 13.60 -10.36
CA TYR A 150 -11.18 12.95 -9.64
C TYR A 150 -10.60 11.92 -8.70
N GLN A 151 -11.14 11.83 -7.48
CA GLN A 151 -10.70 10.84 -6.51
C GLN A 151 -11.88 10.03 -6.01
N TYR A 152 -11.69 8.71 -5.85
CA TYR A 152 -12.63 7.85 -5.15
C TYR A 152 -11.94 7.01 -4.06
N ILE A 153 -12.73 6.59 -3.08
CA ILE A 153 -12.37 5.55 -2.12
C ILE A 153 -13.46 4.50 -2.19
N LEU A 154 -13.10 3.27 -2.55
CA LEU A 154 -14.04 2.16 -2.53
C LEU A 154 -14.21 1.70 -1.08
N THR A 155 -15.44 1.86 -0.57
CA THR A 155 -15.84 1.42 0.80
C THR A 155 -16.85 0.28 0.76
N TYR A 156 -17.27 -0.13 -0.42
CA TYR A 156 -18.23 -1.22 -0.58
C TYR A 156 -17.51 -2.57 -0.50
N GLU A 157 -17.76 -3.28 0.58
CA GLU A 157 -17.31 -4.64 0.77
C GLU A 157 -18.20 -5.59 -0.02
N GLY A 158 -17.69 -6.08 -1.13
CA GLY A 158 -18.38 -6.98 -2.02
C GLY A 158 -18.23 -8.44 -1.62
N LYS A 159 -18.81 -9.30 -2.42
CA LYS A 159 -18.69 -10.77 -2.27
C LYS A 159 -17.32 -11.28 -2.72
N TYR A 160 -16.64 -10.51 -3.57
CA TYR A 160 -15.34 -10.82 -4.12
C TYR A 160 -14.30 -9.96 -3.46
N SER A 161 -13.18 -10.56 -3.08
CA SER A 161 -12.06 -9.83 -2.53
C SER A 161 -10.75 -10.55 -2.80
N PHE A 162 -9.71 -9.78 -3.05
CA PHE A 162 -8.34 -10.29 -3.11
C PHE A 162 -7.79 -10.67 -1.73
N SER A 163 -8.46 -10.34 -0.64
CA SER A 163 -8.02 -10.65 0.73
C SER A 163 -7.66 -12.13 0.92
N THR A 164 -8.33 -13.03 0.18
CA THR A 164 -8.03 -14.46 0.23
C THR A 164 -6.64 -14.83 -0.27
N LEU A 165 -6.02 -13.99 -1.12
CA LEU A 165 -4.62 -14.17 -1.56
C LEU A 165 -3.66 -13.85 -0.42
N ASP A 166 -4.06 -12.95 0.47
CA ASP A 166 -3.32 -12.53 1.65
C ASP A 166 -3.60 -13.45 2.86
N GLY A 167 -4.33 -14.55 2.63
CA GLY A 167 -4.76 -15.49 3.67
C GLY A 167 -5.88 -14.97 4.56
N VAL A 168 -6.48 -13.82 4.22
CA VAL A 168 -7.51 -13.15 5.00
C VAL A 168 -8.91 -13.52 4.49
N PRO A 169 -9.86 -13.88 5.35
CA PRO A 169 -11.23 -14.18 4.92
C PRO A 169 -11.92 -13.01 4.23
N VAL A 170 -12.75 -13.28 3.22
CA VAL A 170 -13.69 -12.29 2.67
C VAL A 170 -14.61 -11.83 3.80
N GLY A 171 -14.92 -10.54 3.85
CA GLY A 171 -15.71 -9.94 4.92
C GLY A 171 -14.86 -9.28 6.01
N THR A 172 -13.56 -9.07 5.73
CA THR A 172 -12.66 -8.40 6.68
C THR A 172 -12.46 -6.91 6.35
N GLY A 173 -12.84 -6.49 5.15
CA GLY A 173 -12.68 -5.13 4.65
C GLY A 173 -12.48 -5.12 3.14
N VAL A 174 -12.15 -3.95 2.60
CA VAL A 174 -11.95 -3.70 1.16
C VAL A 174 -10.45 -3.57 0.88
N THR A 175 -9.83 -4.70 0.52
CA THR A 175 -8.37 -4.79 0.37
C THR A 175 -7.86 -4.27 -0.97
N HIS A 176 -6.54 -4.27 -1.11
CA HIS A 176 -5.84 -3.85 -2.32
C HIS A 176 -6.33 -4.60 -3.56
N GLY A 177 -6.73 -3.84 -4.57
CA GLY A 177 -7.21 -4.37 -5.85
C GLY A 177 -8.69 -4.74 -5.89
N ASP A 178 -9.45 -4.66 -4.79
CA ASP A 178 -10.87 -5.03 -4.78
C ASP A 178 -11.72 -4.16 -5.72
N ASP A 179 -11.32 -2.93 -5.98
CA ASP A 179 -11.94 -2.03 -6.96
C ASP A 179 -11.88 -2.58 -8.40
N LEU A 180 -10.87 -3.39 -8.71
CA LEU A 180 -10.70 -3.99 -10.03
C LEU A 180 -11.86 -4.91 -10.41
N PHE A 181 -12.52 -5.56 -9.42
CA PHE A 181 -13.70 -6.39 -9.67
C PHE A 181 -14.92 -5.60 -10.19
N TYR A 182 -14.93 -4.28 -9.99
CA TYR A 182 -15.99 -3.38 -10.44
C TYR A 182 -15.62 -2.63 -11.72
N LEU A 183 -14.33 -2.54 -12.01
CA LEU A 183 -13.80 -1.83 -13.17
C LEU A 183 -13.58 -2.75 -14.37
N TRP A 184 -13.29 -4.03 -14.12
CA TRP A 184 -12.88 -4.96 -15.16
C TRP A 184 -13.61 -6.31 -15.04
N ASP A 185 -13.89 -6.92 -16.20
CA ASP A 185 -14.30 -8.32 -16.25
C ASP A 185 -13.05 -9.20 -16.06
N MET A 186 -13.01 -9.97 -14.97
CA MET A 186 -11.85 -10.77 -14.58
C MET A 186 -12.17 -12.28 -14.56
N PRO A 187 -12.53 -12.88 -15.71
CA PRO A 187 -12.94 -14.29 -15.79
C PRO A 187 -11.84 -15.26 -15.34
N TYR A 188 -10.58 -14.88 -15.47
CA TYR A 188 -9.43 -15.74 -15.11
C TYR A 188 -9.36 -16.05 -13.61
N LEU A 189 -9.85 -15.18 -12.76
CA LEU A 189 -9.81 -15.40 -11.31
C LEU A 189 -10.82 -16.47 -10.88
N THR A 190 -11.92 -16.64 -11.64
CA THR A 190 -12.89 -17.71 -11.42
C THR A 190 -12.35 -19.07 -11.85
N ASP A 191 -11.50 -19.11 -12.89
CA ASP A 191 -10.93 -20.34 -13.45
C ASP A 191 -9.74 -20.86 -12.63
N LEU A 192 -9.07 -20.00 -11.86
CA LEU A 192 -7.96 -20.38 -10.98
C LEU A 192 -8.43 -21.06 -9.68
N GLY A 193 -9.74 -21.29 -9.53
CA GLY A 193 -10.30 -21.96 -8.34
C GLY A 193 -10.33 -21.06 -7.10
N TYR A 194 -9.99 -19.78 -7.24
CA TYR A 194 -10.30 -18.81 -6.21
C TYR A 194 -11.81 -18.78 -6.06
N ASN A 195 -12.30 -19.03 -4.87
CA ASN A 195 -13.71 -19.02 -4.57
C ASN A 195 -14.25 -17.58 -4.53
N ILE A 196 -13.99 -16.87 -5.63
CA ILE A 196 -14.48 -15.54 -5.90
C ILE A 196 -15.98 -15.75 -6.13
N GLY A 197 -16.73 -15.70 -5.05
CA GLY A 197 -18.14 -16.01 -5.05
C GLY A 197 -18.88 -15.20 -6.15
N LYS A 198 -19.94 -15.73 -6.74
CA LYS A 198 -20.81 -14.99 -7.68
C LYS A 198 -21.70 -14.01 -6.89
N ILE A 199 -21.81 -12.77 -7.38
CA ILE A 199 -22.87 -11.85 -6.97
C ILE A 199 -24.20 -12.46 -7.33
#